data_94562fde84cf5e256a24ae664d0476c9
#
_entry.id   94562fde84cf5e256a24ae664d0476c9
#
_cell.length_a   1.000
_cell.length_b   1.000
_cell.length_c   1.000
_cell.angle_alpha   90.00
_cell.angle_beta   90.00
_cell.angle_gamma   90.00
#
_symmetry.space_group_name_H-M   'P 1'
#
loop_
_entity.id
_entity.type
_entity.pdbx_description
1 polymer ?
#
loop_
_entity_poly.entity_id
_entity_poly.type
_entity_poly.pdbx_seq_one_letter_code
_entity_poly.pdbx_strand_id
1 'polypeptide(L)'
;MSNQNLGLETQAIRTQLERSQYLEHSVPLYLTSSFIFEDAEDMRASFAEEKERNIYSRFSNPNTSEFVEKICQMEGAEDGYAFATGMAAVYSTFAALLDSGDHIVSASSVFGSTHTLFTKYFPKWNITTSYFDVNKPETIENFIQPNTKILYAESPTNPAVDILDLELLGKIAKKHNLILIIDNCFATPYIQNPIQFGADLVIHSATKLID
;
A
#
# COMPACT_ATOMS: atom_id res chain seq x y z
N MET A 1 17.96 11.00 -16.49
CA MET A 1 18.25 9.66 -17.01
C MET A 1 17.06 8.80 -16.64
N SER A 2 16.43 8.08 -17.58
CA SER A 2 15.32 7.20 -17.26
C SER A 2 15.80 6.05 -16.37
N ASN A 3 15.20 5.85 -15.22
CA ASN A 3 15.56 4.81 -14.24
C ASN A 3 15.34 3.35 -14.74
N GLN A 4 14.87 3.17 -15.97
CA GLN A 4 14.39 1.90 -16.51
C GLN A 4 15.44 0.79 -16.71
N ASN A 5 16.73 1.08 -16.50
CA ASN A 5 17.83 0.10 -16.68
C ASN A 5 18.73 -0.05 -15.44
N LEU A 6 18.31 0.44 -14.28
CA LEU A 6 19.08 0.33 -13.05
C LEU A 6 18.72 -0.95 -12.30
N GLY A 7 19.69 -1.62 -11.71
CA GLY A 7 19.43 -2.72 -10.76
C GLY A 7 18.68 -2.25 -9.53
N LEU A 8 17.96 -3.16 -8.88
CA LEU A 8 17.06 -2.86 -7.74
C LEU A 8 17.77 -2.09 -6.61
N GLU A 9 18.98 -2.47 -6.26
CA GLU A 9 19.79 -1.79 -5.24
C GLU A 9 20.11 -0.34 -5.63
N THR A 10 20.38 -0.12 -6.90
CA THR A 10 20.63 1.24 -7.41
C THR A 10 19.35 2.05 -7.42
N GLN A 11 18.22 1.46 -7.78
CA GLN A 11 16.91 2.12 -7.71
C GLN A 11 16.56 2.52 -6.27
N ALA A 12 16.74 1.60 -5.30
CA ALA A 12 16.49 1.87 -3.90
C ALA A 12 17.26 3.08 -3.35
N ILE A 13 18.49 3.30 -3.85
CA ILE A 13 19.35 4.42 -3.41
C ILE A 13 19.14 5.67 -4.26
N ARG A 14 18.94 5.51 -5.58
CA ARG A 14 19.04 6.59 -6.57
C ARG A 14 17.71 7.06 -7.14
N THR A 15 16.60 6.39 -6.87
CA THR A 15 15.30 6.92 -7.22
C THR A 15 15.12 8.23 -6.46
N GLN A 16 15.06 9.29 -7.21
CA GLN A 16 14.93 10.64 -6.68
C GLN A 16 14.13 11.44 -7.69
N LEU A 17 13.13 12.15 -7.20
CA LEU A 17 12.40 13.14 -7.96
C LEU A 17 13.35 14.26 -8.42
N GLU A 18 12.83 15.32 -8.96
CA GLU A 18 13.64 16.41 -9.45
C GLU A 18 14.58 16.97 -8.37
N ARG A 19 15.85 17.12 -8.74
CA ARG A 19 16.83 17.80 -7.89
C ARG A 19 16.56 19.30 -7.89
N SER A 20 16.84 19.93 -6.76
CA SER A 20 16.75 21.37 -6.67
C SER A 20 17.85 22.06 -7.50
N GLN A 21 17.80 23.39 -7.53
CA GLN A 21 18.85 24.20 -8.17
C GLN A 21 20.27 23.94 -7.62
N TYR A 22 20.40 23.29 -6.46
CA TYR A 22 21.69 22.99 -5.83
C TYR A 22 22.27 21.64 -6.26
N LEU A 23 21.54 20.85 -7.06
CA LEU A 23 21.96 19.55 -7.57
C LEU A 23 22.45 18.60 -6.46
N GLU A 24 21.79 18.61 -5.34
CA GLU A 24 22.12 17.85 -4.13
C GLU A 24 22.17 16.33 -4.42
N HIS A 25 23.04 15.66 -3.69
CA HIS A 25 23.23 14.21 -3.82
C HIS A 25 22.11 13.40 -3.12
N SER A 26 21.63 13.90 -2.00
CA SER A 26 20.57 13.29 -1.17
C SER A 26 19.38 14.23 -1.12
N VAL A 27 18.19 13.67 -0.93
CA VAL A 27 16.94 14.44 -0.86
C VAL A 27 16.97 15.44 0.30
N PRO A 28 16.70 16.72 0.05
CA PRO A 28 16.52 17.70 1.11
C PRO A 28 15.29 17.38 1.97
N LEU A 29 15.31 17.79 3.24
CA LEU A 29 14.13 17.74 4.09
C LEU A 29 13.29 19.02 3.90
N TYR A 30 12.08 18.86 3.38
CA TYR A 30 11.11 19.94 3.18
C TYR A 30 10.21 20.10 4.40
N LEU A 31 10.73 20.70 5.46
CA LEU A 31 10.03 20.92 6.73
C LEU A 31 9.10 22.15 6.64
N THR A 32 8.09 22.05 5.79
CA THR A 32 7.09 23.11 5.60
C THR A 32 5.69 22.54 5.59
N SER A 33 4.70 23.32 6.04
CA SER A 33 3.29 22.97 5.95
C SER A 33 2.64 23.37 4.64
N SER A 34 3.14 24.43 3.98
CA SER A 34 2.52 25.01 2.80
C SER A 34 3.56 25.54 1.82
N PHE A 35 3.14 25.73 0.59
CA PHE A 35 3.96 26.21 -0.52
C PHE A 35 3.37 27.53 -1.03
N ILE A 36 4.21 28.46 -1.47
CA ILE A 36 3.79 29.74 -2.01
C ILE A 36 3.36 29.61 -3.47
N PHE A 37 2.49 30.53 -3.90
CA PHE A 37 2.01 30.64 -5.27
C PHE A 37 2.59 31.91 -5.92
N GLU A 38 2.68 31.88 -7.24
CA GLU A 38 3.17 33.05 -8.00
C GLU A 38 2.14 34.19 -7.97
N ASP A 39 0.86 33.85 -8.11
CA ASP A 39 -0.26 34.79 -8.06
C ASP A 39 -1.57 34.08 -7.67
N ALA A 40 -2.68 34.81 -7.68
CA ALA A 40 -4.00 34.29 -7.30
C ALA A 40 -4.54 33.26 -8.32
N GLU A 41 -4.19 33.40 -9.60
CA GLU A 41 -4.61 32.44 -10.63
C GLU A 41 -3.83 31.13 -10.53
N ASP A 42 -2.54 31.18 -10.24
CA ASP A 42 -1.71 30.01 -9.93
C ASP A 42 -2.30 29.22 -8.73
N MET A 43 -2.73 29.94 -7.68
CA MET A 43 -3.40 29.35 -6.54
C MET A 43 -4.72 28.67 -6.96
N ARG A 44 -5.59 29.39 -7.69
CA ARG A 44 -6.87 28.87 -8.15
C ARG A 44 -6.69 27.58 -8.97
N ALA A 45 -5.84 27.64 -9.99
CA ALA A 45 -5.58 26.51 -10.88
C ALA A 45 -5.04 25.29 -10.13
N SER A 46 -4.17 25.52 -9.14
CA SER A 46 -3.62 24.44 -8.31
C SER A 46 -4.69 23.77 -7.43
N PHE A 47 -5.58 24.54 -6.81
CA PHE A 47 -6.69 23.97 -6.01
C PHE A 47 -7.79 23.35 -6.86
N ALA A 48 -7.91 23.76 -8.12
CA ALA A 48 -8.84 23.15 -9.08
C ALA A 48 -8.26 21.92 -9.80
N GLU A 49 -7.07 21.48 -9.42
CA GLU A 49 -6.33 20.36 -10.04
C GLU A 49 -6.03 20.55 -11.53
N GLU A 50 -6.07 21.80 -12.02
CA GLU A 50 -5.70 22.17 -13.38
C GLU A 50 -4.18 22.30 -13.55
N LYS A 51 -3.45 22.45 -12.43
CA LYS A 51 -2.00 22.53 -12.36
C LYS A 51 -1.49 21.65 -11.23
N GLU A 52 -0.67 20.66 -11.58
CA GLU A 52 -0.07 19.75 -10.60
C GLU A 52 1.11 20.44 -9.89
N ARG A 53 1.04 20.52 -8.56
CA ARG A 53 2.12 21.02 -7.69
C ARG A 53 1.84 20.76 -6.23
N ASN A 54 2.87 20.90 -5.38
CA ASN A 54 2.69 20.88 -3.93
C ASN A 54 1.95 22.16 -3.48
N ILE A 55 0.90 22.00 -2.71
CA ILE A 55 0.05 23.07 -2.16
C ILE A 55 0.21 23.11 -0.63
N TYR A 56 0.01 21.97 0.01
CA TYR A 56 0.04 21.81 1.45
C TYR A 56 0.50 20.40 1.81
N SER A 57 1.40 20.26 2.79
CA SER A 57 2.08 19.01 3.10
C SER A 57 1.15 17.86 3.56
N ARG A 58 -0.10 18.15 3.94
CA ARG A 58 -1.11 17.11 4.18
C ARG A 58 -1.56 16.43 2.88
N PHE A 59 -1.54 17.13 1.75
CA PHE A 59 -1.90 16.57 0.45
C PHE A 59 -0.67 15.97 -0.25
N SER A 60 0.40 16.76 -0.36
CA SER A 60 1.65 16.34 -0.98
C SER A 60 2.85 17.10 -0.41
N ASN A 61 3.98 16.41 -0.31
CA ASN A 61 5.25 16.99 0.09
C ASN A 61 6.36 16.25 -0.68
N PRO A 62 7.42 16.93 -1.16
CA PRO A 62 8.47 16.26 -1.93
C PRO A 62 9.06 15.03 -1.26
N ASN A 63 9.21 15.02 0.08
CA ASN A 63 9.73 13.86 0.80
C ASN A 63 8.78 12.66 0.75
N THR A 64 7.46 12.89 0.94
CA THR A 64 6.48 11.79 0.85
C THR A 64 6.33 11.29 -0.57
N SER A 65 6.33 12.20 -1.56
CA SER A 65 6.24 11.84 -2.98
C SER A 65 7.43 10.99 -3.42
N GLU A 66 8.65 11.35 -3.00
CA GLU A 66 9.83 10.54 -3.31
C GLU A 66 9.82 9.18 -2.64
N PHE A 67 9.38 9.10 -1.39
CA PHE A 67 9.22 7.82 -0.70
C PHE A 67 8.23 6.90 -1.44
N VAL A 68 7.07 7.45 -1.83
CA VAL A 68 6.05 6.71 -2.59
C VAL A 68 6.60 6.24 -3.93
N GLU A 69 7.21 7.14 -4.72
CA GLU A 69 7.80 6.81 -6.01
C GLU A 69 8.82 5.68 -5.90
N LYS A 70 9.69 5.74 -4.90
CA LYS A 70 10.70 4.72 -4.65
C LYS A 70 10.09 3.35 -4.36
N ILE A 71 9.09 3.29 -3.48
CA ILE A 71 8.42 2.04 -3.14
C ILE A 71 7.63 1.50 -4.34
N CYS A 72 6.92 2.35 -5.08
CA CYS A 72 6.20 1.96 -6.28
C CYS A 72 7.13 1.36 -7.34
N GLN A 73 8.28 1.97 -7.60
CA GLN A 73 9.26 1.43 -8.53
C GLN A 73 9.81 0.08 -8.08
N MET A 74 10.06 -0.11 -6.79
CA MET A 74 10.57 -1.37 -6.26
C MET A 74 9.50 -2.48 -6.27
N GLU A 75 8.23 -2.15 -6.01
CA GLU A 75 7.11 -3.09 -6.07
C GLU A 75 6.63 -3.37 -7.49
N GLY A 76 6.93 -2.49 -8.45
CA GLY A 76 6.34 -2.53 -9.78
C GLY A 76 4.87 -2.05 -9.78
N ALA A 77 4.50 -1.21 -8.82
CA ALA A 77 3.17 -0.63 -8.70
C ALA A 77 3.04 0.64 -9.56
N GLU A 78 1.81 0.93 -9.99
CA GLU A 78 1.49 2.11 -10.81
C GLU A 78 1.53 3.40 -9.98
N ASP A 79 1.06 3.34 -8.75
CA ASP A 79 0.96 4.48 -7.84
C ASP A 79 0.91 4.02 -6.37
N GLY A 80 0.99 4.96 -5.44
CA GLY A 80 0.95 4.67 -4.01
C GLY A 80 0.55 5.86 -3.16
N TYR A 81 0.31 5.62 -1.89
CA TYR A 81 -0.04 6.66 -0.94
C TYR A 81 0.67 6.46 0.40
N ALA A 82 1.27 7.52 0.93
CA ALA A 82 1.96 7.48 2.22
C ALA A 82 1.04 7.94 3.36
N PHE A 83 1.08 7.20 4.46
CA PHE A 83 0.35 7.47 5.69
C PHE A 83 1.32 7.67 6.86
N ALA A 84 0.84 8.27 7.93
CA ALA A 84 1.66 8.50 9.13
C ALA A 84 2.07 7.20 9.85
N THR A 85 1.34 6.11 9.64
CA THR A 85 1.65 4.78 10.22
C THR A 85 1.16 3.66 9.30
N GLY A 86 1.78 2.46 9.39
CA GLY A 86 1.30 1.27 8.68
C GLY A 86 -0.15 0.92 9.01
N MET A 87 -0.60 1.09 10.27
CA MET A 87 -2.00 0.86 10.64
C MET A 87 -2.96 1.91 10.05
N ALA A 88 -2.51 3.14 9.82
CA ALA A 88 -3.30 4.12 9.08
C ALA A 88 -3.44 3.70 7.60
N ALA A 89 -2.38 3.17 6.99
CA ALA A 89 -2.45 2.60 5.65
C ALA A 89 -3.45 1.44 5.60
N VAL A 90 -3.34 0.45 6.50
CA VAL A 90 -4.29 -0.67 6.60
C VAL A 90 -5.72 -0.17 6.72
N TYR A 91 -6.01 0.67 7.73
CA TYR A 91 -7.36 1.16 7.96
C TYR A 91 -7.93 1.91 6.74
N SER A 92 -7.15 2.84 6.18
CA SER A 92 -7.60 3.68 5.07
C SER A 92 -7.84 2.87 3.80
N THR A 93 -7.02 1.86 3.53
CA THR A 93 -7.21 0.93 2.40
C THR A 93 -8.58 0.25 2.47
N PHE A 94 -8.91 -0.35 3.61
CA PHE A 94 -10.21 -1.01 3.76
C PHE A 94 -11.37 -0.02 3.79
N ALA A 95 -11.20 1.13 4.46
CA ALA A 95 -12.24 2.15 4.52
C ALA A 95 -12.55 2.80 3.16
N ALA A 96 -11.59 2.83 2.25
CA ALA A 96 -11.79 3.34 0.88
C ALA A 96 -12.47 2.32 -0.05
N LEU A 97 -12.35 1.02 0.23
CA LEU A 97 -12.76 -0.05 -0.68
C LEU A 97 -14.06 -0.77 -0.25
N LEU A 98 -14.46 -0.62 1.01
CA LEU A 98 -15.57 -1.37 1.58
C LEU A 98 -16.74 -0.47 1.94
N ASP A 99 -17.91 -0.93 1.58
CA ASP A 99 -19.20 -0.39 2.01
C ASP A 99 -19.83 -1.25 3.11
N SER A 100 -20.86 -0.70 3.77
CA SER A 100 -21.66 -1.44 4.74
C SER A 100 -22.33 -2.65 4.08
N GLY A 101 -22.11 -3.82 4.65
CA GLY A 101 -22.62 -5.09 4.13
C GLY A 101 -21.57 -5.90 3.37
N ASP A 102 -20.39 -5.37 3.13
CA ASP A 102 -19.31 -6.08 2.45
C ASP A 102 -18.63 -7.11 3.34
N HIS A 103 -17.93 -8.04 2.70
CA HIS A 103 -17.27 -9.17 3.36
C HIS A 103 -15.79 -9.25 2.94
N ILE A 104 -14.94 -9.61 3.90
CA ILE A 104 -13.52 -9.87 3.74
C ILE A 104 -13.25 -11.36 3.95
N VAL A 105 -12.45 -11.96 3.09
CA VAL A 105 -11.77 -13.24 3.37
C VAL A 105 -10.33 -12.93 3.74
N SER A 106 -9.93 -13.28 4.95
CA SER A 106 -8.59 -12.98 5.48
C SER A 106 -7.85 -14.24 5.89
N ALA A 107 -6.53 -14.25 5.73
CA ALA A 107 -5.70 -15.22 6.41
C ALA A 107 -5.92 -15.12 7.93
N SER A 108 -5.90 -16.26 8.63
CA SER A 108 -6.05 -16.29 10.10
C SER A 108 -4.81 -15.75 10.82
N SER A 109 -3.64 -15.86 10.18
CA SER A 109 -2.37 -15.42 10.71
C SER A 109 -2.04 -14.03 10.14
N VAL A 110 -2.59 -12.97 10.75
CA VAL A 110 -2.34 -11.58 10.40
C VAL A 110 -1.97 -10.78 11.64
N PHE A 111 -1.33 -9.64 11.45
CA PHE A 111 -0.93 -8.77 12.54
C PHE A 111 -2.09 -8.47 13.50
N GLY A 112 -1.83 -8.56 14.81
CA GLY A 112 -2.87 -8.49 15.85
C GLY A 112 -3.73 -7.22 15.82
N SER A 113 -3.18 -6.06 15.41
CA SER A 113 -3.97 -4.84 15.27
C SER A 113 -4.90 -4.91 14.05
N THR A 114 -4.47 -5.53 12.96
CA THR A 114 -5.32 -5.80 11.78
C THR A 114 -6.45 -6.76 12.15
N HIS A 115 -6.14 -7.83 12.88
CA HIS A 115 -7.15 -8.75 13.42
C HIS A 115 -8.15 -8.02 14.33
N THR A 116 -7.67 -7.12 15.19
CA THR A 116 -8.54 -6.30 16.05
C THR A 116 -9.44 -5.37 15.23
N LEU A 117 -8.93 -4.78 14.16
CA LEU A 117 -9.71 -3.97 13.23
C LEU A 117 -10.87 -4.78 12.63
N PHE A 118 -10.59 -5.98 12.14
CA PHE A 118 -11.57 -6.87 11.52
C PHE A 118 -12.60 -7.43 12.50
N THR A 119 -12.22 -7.70 13.75
CA THR A 119 -13.10 -8.34 14.73
C THR A 119 -13.85 -7.39 15.64
N LYS A 120 -13.33 -6.18 15.89
CA LYS A 120 -13.92 -5.23 16.85
C LYS A 120 -14.46 -3.96 16.22
N TYR A 121 -13.87 -3.49 15.14
CA TYR A 121 -14.22 -2.20 14.55
C TYR A 121 -15.11 -2.35 13.32
N PHE A 122 -14.76 -3.16 12.36
CA PHE A 122 -15.52 -3.35 11.13
C PHE A 122 -16.93 -3.90 11.33
N PRO A 123 -17.19 -4.82 12.29
CA PRO A 123 -18.57 -5.22 12.57
C PRO A 123 -19.51 -4.08 13.00
N LYS A 124 -18.96 -2.98 13.58
CA LYS A 124 -19.76 -1.79 13.91
C LYS A 124 -20.31 -1.08 12.66
N TRP A 125 -19.68 -1.29 11.52
CA TRP A 125 -20.06 -0.74 10.22
C TRP A 125 -20.68 -1.79 9.31
N ASN A 126 -21.12 -2.91 9.90
CA ASN A 126 -21.73 -4.04 9.19
C ASN A 126 -20.80 -4.68 8.13
N ILE A 127 -19.48 -4.61 8.33
CA ILE A 127 -18.49 -5.30 7.52
C ILE A 127 -18.09 -6.58 8.25
N THR A 128 -18.13 -7.71 7.55
CA THR A 128 -17.87 -9.03 8.13
C THR A 128 -16.58 -9.62 7.60
N THR A 129 -15.96 -10.54 8.37
CA THR A 129 -14.71 -11.19 7.97
C THR A 129 -14.77 -12.68 8.26
N SER A 130 -14.42 -13.49 7.28
CA SER A 130 -14.14 -14.93 7.43
C SER A 130 -12.64 -15.19 7.34
N TYR A 131 -12.16 -16.19 8.09
CA TYR A 131 -10.74 -16.50 8.17
C TYR A 131 -10.46 -17.88 7.60
N PHE A 132 -9.42 -17.97 6.75
CA PHE A 132 -8.88 -19.25 6.30
C PHE A 132 -7.59 -19.61 7.06
N ASP A 133 -7.35 -20.89 7.21
CA ASP A 133 -6.11 -21.42 7.77
C ASP A 133 -4.98 -21.31 6.72
N VAL A 134 -3.88 -20.60 7.05
CA VAL A 134 -2.72 -20.43 6.16
C VAL A 134 -2.07 -21.76 5.76
N ASN A 135 -2.25 -22.82 6.57
CA ASN A 135 -1.78 -24.17 6.29
C ASN A 135 -2.71 -24.99 5.39
N LYS A 136 -3.89 -24.43 5.04
CA LYS A 136 -4.91 -25.06 4.20
C LYS A 136 -5.44 -24.11 3.14
N PRO A 137 -4.57 -23.57 2.30
CA PRO A 137 -4.96 -22.54 1.34
C PRO A 137 -5.99 -23.02 0.31
N GLU A 138 -6.08 -24.34 0.08
CA GLU A 138 -7.11 -24.95 -0.76
C GLU A 138 -8.54 -24.75 -0.23
N THR A 139 -8.70 -24.34 1.03
CA THR A 139 -10.02 -24.10 1.64
C THR A 139 -10.51 -22.66 1.47
N ILE A 140 -9.72 -21.76 0.93
CA ILE A 140 -10.04 -20.32 0.82
C ILE A 140 -11.41 -20.11 0.13
N GLU A 141 -11.67 -20.80 -0.95
CA GLU A 141 -12.92 -20.66 -1.72
C GLU A 141 -14.18 -21.00 -0.91
N ASN A 142 -14.07 -21.81 0.15
CA ASN A 142 -15.18 -22.15 1.03
C ASN A 142 -15.67 -20.96 1.87
N PHE A 143 -14.85 -19.92 2.02
CA PHE A 143 -15.16 -18.74 2.81
C PHE A 143 -15.68 -17.57 1.94
N ILE A 144 -15.62 -17.69 0.62
CA ILE A 144 -16.08 -16.65 -0.30
C ILE A 144 -17.61 -16.62 -0.33
N GLN A 145 -18.17 -15.45 -0.12
CA GLN A 145 -19.60 -15.15 -0.11
C GLN A 145 -19.96 -14.23 -1.29
N PRO A 146 -21.25 -14.12 -1.65
CA PRO A 146 -21.66 -13.23 -2.75
C PRO A 146 -21.28 -11.76 -2.55
N ASN A 147 -21.12 -11.31 -1.31
CA ASN A 147 -20.73 -9.95 -0.91
C ASN A 147 -19.24 -9.84 -0.54
N THR A 148 -18.42 -10.87 -0.81
CA THR A 148 -16.97 -10.77 -0.61
C THR A 148 -16.37 -9.79 -1.61
N LYS A 149 -15.59 -8.85 -1.13
CA LYS A 149 -14.87 -7.84 -1.92
C LYS A 149 -13.37 -8.04 -1.90
N ILE A 150 -12.83 -8.43 -0.76
CA ILE A 150 -11.39 -8.44 -0.52
C ILE A 150 -10.94 -9.83 -0.09
N LEU A 151 -9.83 -10.28 -0.67
CA LEU A 151 -8.98 -11.35 -0.17
C LEU A 151 -7.73 -10.69 0.42
N TYR A 152 -7.49 -10.88 1.73
CA TYR A 152 -6.39 -10.26 2.46
C TYR A 152 -5.46 -11.29 3.06
N ALA A 153 -4.17 -11.08 2.91
CA ALA A 153 -3.15 -11.92 3.55
C ALA A 153 -1.91 -11.12 3.93
N GLU A 154 -1.16 -11.62 4.91
CA GLU A 154 0.16 -11.15 5.31
C GLU A 154 1.17 -12.27 5.01
N SER A 155 2.24 -11.93 4.29
CA SER A 155 3.30 -12.89 3.96
C SER A 155 4.65 -12.20 3.85
N PRO A 156 5.66 -12.56 4.67
CA PRO A 156 5.62 -13.53 5.79
C PRO A 156 4.71 -13.09 6.94
N THR A 157 4.10 -14.03 7.66
CA THR A 157 3.21 -13.74 8.79
C THR A 157 3.97 -13.36 10.06
N ASN A 158 3.36 -12.55 10.93
CA ASN A 158 3.91 -12.19 12.23
C ASN A 158 3.09 -12.86 13.36
N PRO A 159 3.69 -13.67 14.26
CA PRO A 159 5.14 -13.94 14.42
C PRO A 159 5.60 -15.27 13.80
N ALA A 160 4.72 -16.04 13.17
CA ALA A 160 5.00 -17.43 12.78
C ALA A 160 5.93 -17.56 11.57
N VAL A 161 6.08 -16.47 10.77
CA VAL A 161 6.88 -16.45 9.54
C VAL A 161 6.37 -17.47 8.49
N ASP A 162 5.06 -17.72 8.50
CA ASP A 162 4.45 -18.54 7.44
C ASP A 162 4.55 -17.80 6.11
N ILE A 163 4.91 -18.53 5.07
CA ILE A 163 4.98 -18.02 3.70
C ILE A 163 3.77 -18.55 2.92
N LEU A 164 3.00 -17.65 2.35
CA LEU A 164 1.82 -18.00 1.58
C LEU A 164 2.15 -18.10 0.08
N ASP A 165 1.43 -18.99 -0.61
CA ASP A 165 1.48 -19.09 -2.07
C ASP A 165 0.73 -17.92 -2.71
N LEU A 166 1.46 -16.86 -3.04
CA LEU A 166 0.89 -15.65 -3.65
C LEU A 166 0.29 -15.91 -5.03
N GLU A 167 0.85 -16.86 -5.79
CA GLU A 167 0.32 -17.23 -7.10
C GLU A 167 -1.07 -17.87 -6.97
N LEU A 168 -1.26 -18.73 -5.97
CA LEU A 168 -2.56 -19.33 -5.66
C LEU A 168 -3.56 -18.24 -5.23
N LEU A 169 -3.15 -17.32 -4.34
CA LEU A 169 -4.01 -16.21 -3.89
C LEU A 169 -4.44 -15.35 -5.08
N GLY A 170 -3.52 -14.99 -5.97
CA GLY A 170 -3.83 -14.21 -7.17
C GLY A 170 -4.80 -14.93 -8.13
N LYS A 171 -4.63 -16.25 -8.31
CA LYS A 171 -5.56 -17.06 -9.12
C LYS A 171 -6.97 -17.08 -8.53
N ILE A 172 -7.09 -17.24 -7.21
CA ILE A 172 -8.38 -17.26 -6.51
C ILE A 172 -9.03 -15.88 -6.59
N ALA A 173 -8.31 -14.81 -6.29
CA ALA A 173 -8.81 -13.44 -6.35
C ALA A 173 -9.33 -13.12 -7.75
N LYS A 174 -8.56 -13.40 -8.79
CA LYS A 174 -8.97 -13.20 -10.18
C LYS A 174 -10.20 -14.02 -10.57
N LYS A 175 -10.27 -15.31 -10.16
CA LYS A 175 -11.40 -16.20 -10.44
C LYS A 175 -12.71 -15.68 -9.87
N HIS A 176 -12.66 -15.09 -8.68
CA HIS A 176 -13.83 -14.61 -7.95
C HIS A 176 -14.03 -13.09 -8.04
N ASN A 177 -13.23 -12.39 -8.84
CA ASN A 177 -13.25 -10.93 -8.99
C ASN A 177 -13.13 -10.20 -7.64
N LEU A 178 -12.19 -10.64 -6.81
CA LEU A 178 -11.86 -10.04 -5.51
C LEU A 178 -10.66 -9.13 -5.65
N ILE A 179 -10.60 -8.09 -4.83
CA ILE A 179 -9.40 -7.28 -4.66
C ILE A 179 -8.43 -8.04 -3.76
N LEU A 180 -7.25 -8.36 -4.29
CA LEU A 180 -6.19 -9.02 -3.51
C LEU A 180 -5.30 -7.98 -2.86
N ILE A 181 -5.25 -7.99 -1.53
CA ILE A 181 -4.40 -7.10 -0.73
C ILE A 181 -3.39 -7.94 0.04
N ILE A 182 -2.11 -7.64 -0.13
CA ILE A 182 -1.01 -8.30 0.57
C ILE A 182 -0.29 -7.32 1.48
N ASP A 183 -0.20 -7.65 2.77
CA ASP A 183 0.72 -6.98 3.69
C ASP A 183 2.12 -7.58 3.50
N ASN A 184 3.01 -6.80 2.89
CA ASN A 184 4.39 -7.19 2.52
C ASN A 184 5.44 -6.58 3.46
N CYS A 185 5.05 -6.21 4.68
CA CYS A 185 5.91 -5.48 5.61
C CYS A 185 7.25 -6.16 5.91
N PHE A 186 7.27 -7.49 6.05
CA PHE A 186 8.48 -8.20 6.46
C PHE A 186 9.36 -8.67 5.30
N ALA A 187 8.78 -8.99 4.14
CA ALA A 187 9.59 -9.35 2.98
C ALA A 187 10.20 -8.13 2.31
N THR A 188 9.50 -7.00 2.30
CA THR A 188 9.84 -5.79 1.53
C THR A 188 9.81 -6.04 0.01
N PRO A 189 9.78 -4.99 -0.81
CA PRO A 189 9.84 -5.16 -2.26
C PRO A 189 11.17 -5.73 -2.77
N TYR A 190 12.18 -5.80 -1.92
CA TYR A 190 13.47 -6.40 -2.28
C TYR A 190 13.42 -7.94 -2.37
N ILE A 191 12.65 -8.58 -1.49
CA ILE A 191 12.57 -10.06 -1.41
C ILE A 191 11.31 -10.58 -2.11
N GLN A 192 10.20 -9.86 -2.05
CA GLN A 192 8.90 -10.31 -2.55
C GLN A 192 8.15 -9.15 -3.21
N ASN A 193 7.63 -9.37 -4.42
CA ASN A 193 6.79 -8.40 -5.15
C ASN A 193 5.40 -8.99 -5.41
N PRO A 194 4.44 -8.81 -4.51
CA PRO A 194 3.09 -9.38 -4.63
C PRO A 194 2.35 -8.96 -5.89
N ILE A 195 2.60 -7.76 -6.43
CA ILE A 195 2.00 -7.27 -7.69
C ILE A 195 2.26 -8.26 -8.85
N GLN A 196 3.44 -8.85 -8.92
CA GLN A 196 3.79 -9.83 -9.96
C GLN A 196 2.96 -11.11 -9.89
N PHE A 197 2.36 -11.39 -8.74
CA PHE A 197 1.50 -12.54 -8.48
C PHE A 197 0.00 -12.19 -8.52
N GLY A 198 -0.33 -10.95 -8.90
CA GLY A 198 -1.72 -10.51 -9.09
C GLY A 198 -2.33 -9.84 -7.86
N ALA A 199 -1.52 -9.35 -6.93
CA ALA A 199 -2.02 -8.44 -5.91
C ALA A 199 -2.40 -7.10 -6.54
N ASP A 200 -3.58 -6.59 -6.18
CA ASP A 200 -4.05 -5.27 -6.60
C ASP A 200 -3.47 -4.17 -5.71
N LEU A 201 -3.23 -4.48 -4.44
CA LEU A 201 -2.69 -3.56 -3.45
C LEU A 201 -1.66 -4.25 -2.56
N VAL A 202 -0.58 -3.53 -2.27
CA VAL A 202 0.47 -3.97 -1.34
C VAL A 202 0.60 -2.95 -0.22
N ILE A 203 0.61 -3.42 1.02
CA ILE A 203 0.74 -2.58 2.20
C ILE A 203 2.13 -2.77 2.81
N HIS A 204 2.73 -1.66 3.21
CA HIS A 204 4.00 -1.63 3.91
C HIS A 204 3.92 -0.81 5.20
N SER A 205 4.75 -1.17 6.16
CA SER A 205 5.10 -0.33 7.30
C SER A 205 6.59 -0.05 7.26
N ALA A 206 6.97 1.16 6.91
CA ALA A 206 8.38 1.57 6.84
C ALA A 206 9.11 1.41 8.18
N THR A 207 8.40 1.40 9.30
CA THR A 207 8.92 1.09 10.64
C THR A 207 9.76 -0.20 10.72
N LYS A 208 9.60 -1.11 9.75
CA LYS A 208 10.28 -2.42 9.75
C LYS A 208 11.58 -2.36 8.94
N LEU A 209 11.63 -3.05 7.81
CA LEU A 209 12.87 -3.27 7.06
C LEU A 209 13.02 -2.32 5.84
N ILE A 210 12.11 -1.36 5.65
CA ILE A 210 12.22 -0.33 4.61
C ILE A 210 12.98 0.90 5.12
N ASP A 211 12.94 1.19 6.43
CA ASP A 211 13.61 2.33 7.07
C ASP A 211 15.12 2.08 7.25
#